data_3d72fe5510c43265539976ef352ca27a
#
_entry.id   3d72fe5510c43265539976ef352ca27a
#
_cell.length_a   1.000
_cell.length_b   1.000
_cell.length_c   1.000
_cell.angle_alpha   90.00
_cell.angle_beta   90.00
_cell.angle_gamma   90.00
#
_symmetry.space_group_name_H-M   'P 1'
#
loop_
_entity.id
_entity.type
_entity.pdbx_description
1 polymer ?
#
loop_
_entity_poly.entity_id
_entity_poly.type
_entity_poly.pdbx_seq_one_letter_code
_entity_poly.pdbx_strand_id
1 'polypeptide(L)'
;MQTFVIMRRGAWEDASDLEDAAAESTRVADDEMPGQVRWIRSYVLEEEDGTLGTVCIYQAEDADALMEHAQRAGLPSDEILPVANTVIVRDDP
;
A
#
# COMPACT_ATOMS: atom_id res chain seq x y z
N MET A 1 13.49 -2.88 -9.21
CA MET A 1 12.54 -2.01 -8.48
C MET A 1 12.97 -1.88 -7.03
N GLN A 2 12.73 -0.75 -6.43
CA GLN A 2 12.99 -0.50 -5.02
C GLN A 2 11.77 -0.87 -4.19
N THR A 3 11.97 -1.34 -2.96
CA THR A 3 10.88 -1.68 -2.04
C THR A 3 10.54 -0.48 -1.16
N PHE A 4 9.24 -0.26 -0.94
CA PHE A 4 8.72 0.83 -0.12
C PHE A 4 7.68 0.32 0.86
N VAL A 5 7.57 1.01 1.99
CA VAL A 5 6.47 0.85 2.94
C VAL A 5 5.58 2.07 2.84
N ILE A 6 4.28 1.85 2.73
CA ILE A 6 3.30 2.94 2.77
C ILE A 6 2.42 2.74 4.00
N MET A 7 2.40 3.74 4.87
CA MET A 7 1.57 3.76 6.07
C MET A 7 0.30 4.55 5.76
N ARG A 8 -0.87 3.94 6.02
CA ARG A 8 -2.16 4.62 5.90
C ARG A 8 -2.92 4.39 7.20
N ARG A 9 -3.04 5.44 8.01
CA ARG A 9 -3.65 5.36 9.33
C ARG A 9 -5.11 5.78 9.26
N GLY A 10 -6.01 4.96 9.84
CA GLY A 10 -7.43 5.29 9.94
C GLY A 10 -8.11 5.61 8.61
N ALA A 11 -7.66 5.01 7.51
CA ALA A 11 -8.08 5.41 6.17
C ALA A 11 -9.44 4.86 5.75
N TRP A 12 -9.91 3.81 6.41
CA TRP A 12 -11.17 3.15 6.05
C TRP A 12 -12.05 2.94 7.27
N GLU A 13 -13.35 3.17 7.11
CA GLU A 13 -14.32 3.01 8.20
C GLU A 13 -14.60 1.54 8.51
N ASP A 14 -14.59 0.69 7.48
CA ASP A 14 -14.90 -0.73 7.63
C ASP A 14 -14.21 -1.59 6.55
N ALA A 15 -14.40 -2.90 6.65
CA ALA A 15 -13.78 -3.86 5.74
C ALA A 15 -14.29 -3.70 4.29
N SER A 16 -15.53 -3.28 4.09
CA SER A 16 -16.08 -3.08 2.76
C SER A 16 -15.39 -1.94 2.02
N ASP A 17 -15.15 -0.82 2.71
CA ASP A 17 -14.41 0.32 2.14
C ASP A 17 -12.97 -0.09 1.79
N LEU A 18 -12.34 -0.88 2.65
CA LEU A 18 -10.99 -1.39 2.40
C LEU A 18 -10.96 -2.30 1.17
N GLU A 19 -11.93 -3.20 1.02
CA GLU A 19 -12.01 -4.10 -0.14
C GLU A 19 -12.16 -3.33 -1.45
N ASP A 20 -12.98 -2.29 -1.48
CA ASP A 20 -13.15 -1.44 -2.65
C ASP A 20 -11.84 -0.71 -3.01
N ALA A 21 -11.15 -0.20 -2.00
CA ALA A 21 -9.85 0.45 -2.18
C ALA A 21 -8.80 -0.53 -2.71
N ALA A 22 -8.77 -1.76 -2.17
CA ALA A 22 -7.83 -2.80 -2.59
C ALA A 22 -8.08 -3.21 -4.05
N ALA A 23 -9.34 -3.33 -4.46
CA ALA A 23 -9.67 -3.66 -5.85
C ALA A 23 -9.19 -2.57 -6.80
N GLU A 24 -9.41 -1.31 -6.48
CA GLU A 24 -8.97 -0.18 -7.31
C GLU A 24 -7.44 -0.06 -7.34
N SER A 25 -6.78 -0.28 -6.20
CA SER A 25 -5.32 -0.30 -6.12
C SER A 25 -4.72 -1.36 -7.04
N THR A 26 -5.28 -2.57 -7.01
CA THR A 26 -4.84 -3.68 -7.86
C THR A 26 -5.04 -3.35 -9.33
N ARG A 27 -6.20 -2.81 -9.69
CA ARG A 27 -6.51 -2.43 -11.07
C ARG A 27 -5.51 -1.40 -11.61
N VAL A 28 -5.25 -0.36 -10.85
CA VAL A 28 -4.33 0.70 -11.29
C VAL A 28 -2.91 0.15 -11.45
N ALA A 29 -2.44 -0.65 -10.49
CA ALA A 29 -1.09 -1.22 -10.56
C ALA A 29 -0.93 -2.16 -11.76
N ASP A 30 -1.91 -3.03 -12.00
CA ASP A 30 -1.80 -4.08 -13.00
C ASP A 30 -2.15 -3.58 -14.42
N ASP A 31 -3.14 -2.70 -14.53
CA ASP A 31 -3.66 -2.26 -15.83
C ASP A 31 -3.08 -0.95 -16.32
N GLU A 32 -2.77 -0.02 -15.41
CA GLU A 32 -2.29 1.31 -15.78
C GLU A 32 -0.79 1.53 -15.56
N MET A 33 -0.20 0.83 -14.58
CA MET A 33 1.21 1.03 -14.22
C MET A 33 1.99 -0.30 -14.09
N PRO A 34 1.85 -1.26 -15.02
CA PRO A 34 2.35 -2.62 -14.85
C PRO A 34 3.87 -2.74 -14.77
N GLY A 35 4.63 -1.81 -15.30
CA GLY A 35 6.10 -1.82 -15.22
C GLY A 35 6.66 -0.90 -14.15
N GLN A 36 5.82 -0.20 -13.43
CA GLN A 36 6.22 0.88 -12.53
C GLN A 36 5.92 0.59 -11.07
N VAL A 37 4.84 -0.15 -10.78
CA VAL A 37 4.37 -0.42 -9.42
C VAL A 37 3.93 -1.86 -9.31
N ARG A 38 4.36 -2.52 -8.21
CA ARG A 38 3.89 -3.87 -7.85
C ARG A 38 3.46 -3.85 -6.40
N TRP A 39 2.22 -4.23 -6.15
CA TRP A 39 1.72 -4.40 -4.78
C TRP A 39 2.08 -5.80 -4.29
N ILE A 40 2.85 -5.88 -3.21
CA ILE A 40 3.35 -7.15 -2.69
C ILE A 40 2.42 -7.72 -1.62
N ARG A 41 2.14 -6.91 -0.58
CA ARG A 41 1.22 -7.29 0.51
C ARG A 41 0.84 -6.09 1.34
N SER A 42 -0.18 -6.28 2.16
CA SER A 42 -0.57 -5.29 3.16
C SER A 42 -0.99 -5.97 4.45
N TYR A 43 -0.65 -5.36 5.57
CA TYR A 43 -1.18 -5.72 6.87
C TYR A 43 -2.27 -4.73 7.21
N VAL A 44 -3.45 -5.24 7.54
CA VAL A 44 -4.60 -4.42 7.94
C VAL A 44 -4.56 -4.23 9.45
N LEU A 45 -4.60 -2.99 9.90
CA LEU A 45 -4.49 -2.63 11.31
C LEU A 45 -5.85 -2.22 11.86
N GLU A 46 -6.20 -2.74 13.04
CA GLU A 46 -7.35 -2.24 13.79
C GLU A 46 -6.91 -1.01 14.58
N GLU A 47 -7.52 0.13 14.28
CA GLU A 47 -7.23 1.36 15.01
C GLU A 47 -8.10 1.45 16.28
N GLU A 48 -7.66 2.23 17.26
CA GLU A 48 -8.39 2.35 18.54
C GLU A 48 -9.80 2.89 18.38
N ASP A 49 -10.04 3.73 17.39
CA ASP A 49 -11.35 4.32 17.12
C ASP A 49 -12.28 3.43 16.29
N GLY A 50 -11.86 2.22 15.97
CA GLY A 50 -12.66 1.26 15.19
C GLY A 50 -12.47 1.38 13.68
N THR A 51 -11.69 2.34 13.21
CA THR A 51 -11.33 2.42 11.79
C THR A 51 -10.22 1.43 11.46
N LEU A 52 -9.94 1.28 10.16
CA LEU A 52 -8.88 0.41 9.66
C LEU A 52 -7.78 1.23 9.01
N GLY A 53 -6.54 0.86 9.30
CA GLY A 53 -5.37 1.37 8.61
C GLY A 53 -4.62 0.23 7.92
N THR A 54 -3.55 0.55 7.20
CA THR A 54 -2.71 -0.47 6.56
C THR A 54 -1.24 -0.12 6.65
N VAL A 55 -0.43 -1.19 6.67
CA VAL A 55 0.99 -1.14 6.35
C VAL A 55 1.14 -1.90 5.04
N CYS A 56 1.44 -1.18 3.96
CA CYS A 56 1.51 -1.76 2.62
C CYS A 56 2.95 -1.86 2.17
N ILE A 57 3.29 -3.00 1.56
CA ILE A 57 4.61 -3.25 0.98
C ILE A 57 4.45 -3.25 -0.53
N TYR A 58 5.16 -2.33 -1.18
CA TYR A 58 5.17 -2.18 -2.63
C TYR A 58 6.58 -2.24 -3.18
N GLN A 59 6.69 -2.64 -4.44
CA GLN A 59 7.88 -2.38 -5.24
C GLN A 59 7.53 -1.36 -6.32
N ALA A 60 8.43 -0.42 -6.56
CA ALA A 60 8.21 0.61 -7.56
C ALA A 60 9.54 1.10 -8.13
N GLU A 61 9.48 1.78 -9.27
CA GLU A 61 10.65 2.42 -9.87
C GLU A 61 11.24 3.49 -8.96
N ASP A 62 10.35 4.28 -8.34
CA ASP A 62 10.69 5.36 -7.42
C ASP A 62 9.46 5.75 -6.59
N ALA A 63 9.64 6.67 -5.65
CA ALA A 63 8.55 7.16 -4.81
C ALA A 63 7.49 7.92 -5.61
N ASP A 64 7.88 8.62 -6.68
CA ASP A 64 6.94 9.38 -7.52
C ASP A 64 5.94 8.44 -8.20
N ALA A 65 6.37 7.25 -8.62
CA ALA A 65 5.47 6.24 -9.20
C ALA A 65 4.41 5.81 -8.19
N LEU A 66 4.77 5.67 -6.92
CA LEU A 66 3.81 5.33 -5.85
C LEU A 66 2.85 6.48 -5.55
N MET A 67 3.31 7.71 -5.59
CA MET A 67 2.45 8.88 -5.43
C MET A 67 1.43 8.96 -6.56
N GLU A 68 1.85 8.72 -7.80
CA GLU A 68 0.95 8.68 -8.95
C GLU A 68 -0.05 7.53 -8.85
N HIS A 69 0.41 6.34 -8.43
CA HIS A 69 -0.47 5.19 -8.21
C HIS A 69 -1.55 5.51 -7.16
N ALA A 70 -1.16 6.07 -6.03
CA ALA A 70 -2.10 6.44 -4.98
C ALA A 70 -3.12 7.47 -5.48
N GLN A 71 -2.67 8.45 -6.25
CA GLN A 71 -3.53 9.47 -6.82
C GLN A 71 -4.56 8.88 -7.78
N ARG A 72 -4.12 7.98 -8.68
CA ARG A 72 -5.01 7.31 -9.63
C ARG A 72 -6.01 6.37 -8.94
N ALA A 73 -5.57 5.69 -7.89
CA ALA A 73 -6.40 4.76 -7.13
C ALA A 73 -7.28 5.44 -6.07
N GLY A 74 -7.09 6.75 -5.85
CA GLY A 74 -7.84 7.49 -4.85
C GLY A 74 -7.45 7.15 -3.41
N LEU A 75 -6.19 6.78 -3.18
CA LEU A 75 -5.69 6.38 -1.87
C LEU A 75 -4.89 7.50 -1.22
N PRO A 76 -4.91 7.61 0.13
CA PRO A 76 -4.00 8.51 0.82
C PRO A 76 -2.55 8.02 0.66
N SER A 77 -1.61 8.95 0.62
CA SER A 77 -0.18 8.65 0.45
C SER A 77 0.68 9.48 1.40
N ASP A 78 0.25 9.57 2.67
CA ASP A 78 0.87 10.47 3.64
C ASP A 78 2.30 10.07 4.01
N GLU A 79 2.57 8.76 4.07
CA GLU A 79 3.90 8.26 4.39
C GLU A 79 4.32 7.17 3.39
N ILE A 80 5.32 7.50 2.58
CA ILE A 80 5.98 6.57 1.66
C ILE A 80 7.44 6.50 2.06
N LEU A 81 7.87 5.35 2.57
CA LEU A 81 9.19 5.17 3.15
C LEU A 81 10.00 4.15 2.34
N PRO A 82 11.18 4.52 1.85
CA PRO A 82 12.04 3.55 1.17
C PRO A 82 12.59 2.53 2.19
N VAL A 83 12.59 1.26 1.81
CA VAL A 83 13.15 0.19 2.62
C VAL A 83 14.64 0.10 2.34
N ALA A 84 15.46 0.29 3.37
CA ALA A 84 16.90 0.23 3.23
C ALA A 84 17.42 -1.21 3.23
N ASN A 85 16.81 -2.08 4.05
CA ASN A 85 17.24 -3.46 4.19
C ASN A 85 16.10 -4.28 4.80
N THR A 86 16.15 -5.60 4.61
CA THR A 86 15.16 -6.52 5.16
C THR A 86 15.86 -7.52 6.08
N VAL A 87 15.35 -7.68 7.29
CA VAL A 87 15.81 -8.71 8.23
C VAL A 87 14.67 -9.72 8.38
N ILE A 88 14.93 -10.95 7.97
CA ILE A 88 13.96 -12.05 8.05
C ILE A 88 14.41 -13.01 9.13
N VAL A 89 13.60 -13.16 10.16
CA VAL A 89 13.85 -14.10 11.27
C VAL A 89 13.01 -15.35 11.09
N ARG A 90 11.76 -15.19 10.64
CA ARG A 90 10.82 -16.28 10.36
C ARG A 90 9.96 -15.88 9.17
N ASP A 91 9.29 -16.87 8.59
CA ASP A 91 8.30 -16.62 7.56
C ASP A 91 7.13 -15.80 8.12
N ASP A 92 6.45 -15.12 7.23
CA ASP A 92 5.25 -14.33 7.55
C ASP A 92 4.19 -15.25 8.17
N PRO A 93 3.50 -14.81 9.22
CA PRO A 93 2.47 -15.61 9.85
C PRO A 93 1.26 -15.90 8.95
#